data_82e705758a355ac7c53c3b4caf58d093
#
_entry.id   82e705758a355ac7c53c3b4caf58d093
#
_cell.length_a   1.000
_cell.length_b   1.000
_cell.length_c   1.000
_cell.angle_alpha   90.00
_cell.angle_beta   90.00
_cell.angle_gamma   90.00
#
_symmetry.space_group_name_H-M   'P 1'
#
loop_
_entity.id
_entity.type
_entity.pdbx_description
1 polymer ?
#
loop_
_entity_poly.entity_id
_entity_poly.type
_entity_poly.pdbx_seq_one_letter_code
_entity_poly.pdbx_strand_id
1 'polypeptide(L)'
;AEVMAITAAGDAAKESVLYVTLEPCCHFGRTPPCTKAIIESGISKVFIAIKDPDNRVSGKGIDRLQKAGIEVVLGLGEKTAEVDLEAHIKLSRTGVPLVTAKFAASLDGKIATSSGDSKWITSEESRARAHFMRFETDAIMVGVNTVIADDPRLTVRLDGKKNERQPLRIVIDSSGRIPEKSALFLEKGATFIASTQGF
;
A
#
# COMPACT_ATOMS: atom_id res chain seq x y z
N ALA A 1 -7.78 -12.99 0.96
CA ALA A 1 -7.44 -13.44 -0.40
C ALA A 1 -7.67 -14.96 -0.54
N GLU A 2 -7.00 -15.81 0.22
CA GLU A 2 -7.04 -17.28 0.09
C GLU A 2 -8.45 -17.84 0.22
N VAL A 3 -9.18 -17.44 1.27
CA VAL A 3 -10.58 -17.85 1.49
C VAL A 3 -11.48 -17.49 0.30
N MET A 4 -11.30 -16.29 -0.27
CA MET A 4 -12.07 -15.88 -1.45
C MET A 4 -11.74 -16.75 -2.67
N ALA A 5 -10.47 -17.04 -2.90
CA ALA A 5 -10.04 -17.89 -4.00
C ALA A 5 -10.59 -19.31 -3.85
N ILE A 6 -10.49 -19.90 -2.64
CA ILE A 6 -11.03 -21.23 -2.32
C ILE A 6 -12.56 -21.26 -2.50
N THR A 7 -13.26 -20.25 -2.00
CA THR A 7 -14.72 -20.14 -2.18
C THR A 7 -15.12 -20.05 -3.65
N ALA A 8 -14.37 -19.28 -4.45
CA ALA A 8 -14.61 -19.15 -5.89
C ALA A 8 -14.34 -20.46 -6.66
N ALA A 9 -13.34 -21.23 -6.22
CA ALA A 9 -12.99 -22.53 -6.81
C ALA A 9 -14.01 -23.62 -6.46
N GLY A 10 -14.66 -23.54 -5.31
CA GLY A 10 -15.59 -24.57 -4.84
C GLY A 10 -14.93 -25.96 -4.80
N ASP A 11 -15.60 -26.96 -5.36
CA ASP A 11 -15.12 -28.34 -5.38
C ASP A 11 -13.80 -28.52 -6.18
N ALA A 12 -13.48 -27.61 -7.10
CA ALA A 12 -12.22 -27.63 -7.85
C ALA A 12 -10.99 -27.28 -7.00
N ALA A 13 -11.20 -26.80 -5.77
CA ALA A 13 -10.09 -26.57 -4.83
C ALA A 13 -9.46 -27.90 -4.34
N LYS A 14 -10.25 -29.00 -4.30
CA LYS A 14 -9.79 -30.29 -3.84
C LYS A 14 -8.66 -30.82 -4.75
N GLU A 15 -7.58 -31.29 -4.13
CA GLU A 15 -6.37 -31.80 -4.80
C GLU A 15 -5.65 -30.77 -5.71
N SER A 16 -6.09 -29.49 -5.66
CA SER A 16 -5.48 -28.42 -6.43
C SER A 16 -4.17 -27.91 -5.83
N VAL A 17 -3.53 -26.99 -6.56
CA VAL A 17 -2.31 -26.27 -6.14
C VAL A 17 -2.66 -24.83 -5.87
N LEU A 18 -2.28 -24.30 -4.70
CA LEU A 18 -2.47 -22.91 -4.32
C LEU A 18 -1.16 -22.13 -4.40
N TYR A 19 -1.19 -20.94 -4.97
CA TYR A 19 -0.07 -20.00 -5.02
C TYR A 19 -0.42 -18.78 -4.19
N VAL A 20 0.44 -18.42 -3.25
CA VAL A 20 0.26 -17.24 -2.38
C VAL A 20 1.55 -16.44 -2.27
N THR A 21 1.44 -15.12 -2.23
CA THR A 21 2.59 -14.22 -2.07
C THR A 21 3.13 -14.23 -0.65
N LEU A 22 2.25 -14.35 0.35
CA LEU A 22 2.61 -14.29 1.76
C LEU A 22 2.18 -15.60 2.46
N GLU A 23 2.94 -16.02 3.48
CA GLU A 23 2.59 -17.15 4.32
C GLU A 23 1.17 -17.05 4.88
N PRO A 24 0.32 -18.08 4.70
CA PRO A 24 -1.05 -18.08 5.21
C PRO A 24 -1.11 -17.98 6.73
N CYS A 25 -1.93 -17.09 7.24
CA CYS A 25 -2.08 -16.85 8.68
C CYS A 25 -2.59 -18.11 9.41
N CYS A 26 -2.07 -18.34 10.62
CA CYS A 26 -2.40 -19.47 11.48
C CYS A 26 -3.14 -19.10 12.77
N HIS A 27 -3.39 -17.80 12.99
CA HIS A 27 -4.06 -17.25 14.17
C HIS A 27 -5.41 -16.64 13.81
N PHE A 28 -6.30 -16.51 14.79
CA PHE A 28 -7.54 -15.76 14.64
C PHE A 28 -7.25 -14.26 14.68
N GLY A 29 -7.62 -13.58 13.58
CA GLY A 29 -7.64 -12.14 13.49
C GLY A 29 -9.08 -11.62 13.39
N ARG A 30 -9.34 -10.73 12.42
CA ARG A 30 -10.74 -10.34 12.06
C ARG A 30 -11.51 -11.48 11.43
N THR A 31 -10.82 -12.45 10.88
CA THR A 31 -11.36 -13.65 10.23
C THR A 31 -10.66 -14.89 10.77
N PRO A 32 -11.25 -16.09 10.60
CA PRO A 32 -10.56 -17.35 10.91
C PRO A 32 -9.27 -17.50 10.13
N PRO A 33 -8.30 -18.31 10.63
CA PRO A 33 -7.01 -18.51 9.99
C PRO A 33 -7.13 -19.05 8.57
N CYS A 34 -6.39 -18.50 7.61
CA CYS A 34 -6.37 -18.96 6.23
C CYS A 34 -5.88 -20.44 6.12
N THR A 35 -4.95 -20.84 6.98
CA THR A 35 -4.49 -22.24 7.05
C THR A 35 -5.62 -23.21 7.29
N LYS A 36 -6.64 -22.85 8.09
CA LYS A 36 -7.81 -23.69 8.32
C LYS A 36 -8.59 -23.92 7.03
N ALA A 37 -8.91 -22.85 6.31
CA ALA A 37 -9.65 -22.95 5.05
C ALA A 37 -8.88 -23.77 3.98
N ILE A 38 -7.55 -23.61 3.91
CA ILE A 38 -6.71 -24.36 2.99
C ILE A 38 -6.77 -25.85 3.30
N ILE A 39 -6.67 -26.25 4.58
CA ILE A 39 -6.74 -27.64 5.01
C ILE A 39 -8.12 -28.24 4.72
N GLU A 40 -9.18 -27.53 5.08
CA GLU A 40 -10.58 -28.00 4.91
C GLU A 40 -10.99 -28.14 3.44
N SER A 41 -10.37 -27.35 2.54
CA SER A 41 -10.65 -27.43 1.09
C SER A 41 -9.98 -28.61 0.39
N GLY A 42 -9.06 -29.33 1.06
CA GLY A 42 -8.37 -30.47 0.48
C GLY A 42 -7.32 -30.10 -0.57
N ILE A 43 -6.78 -28.88 -0.54
CA ILE A 43 -5.64 -28.47 -1.37
C ILE A 43 -4.45 -29.39 -1.08
N SER A 44 -3.78 -29.90 -2.13
CA SER A 44 -2.68 -30.85 -2.01
C SER A 44 -1.31 -30.18 -1.85
N LYS A 45 -1.12 -28.99 -2.43
CA LYS A 45 0.16 -28.30 -2.47
C LYS A 45 0.00 -26.79 -2.41
N VAL A 46 0.90 -26.11 -1.68
CA VAL A 46 0.92 -24.65 -1.56
C VAL A 46 2.32 -24.12 -1.89
N PHE A 47 2.39 -23.22 -2.85
CA PHE A 47 3.58 -22.39 -3.12
C PHE A 47 3.44 -21.09 -2.36
N ILE A 48 4.42 -20.77 -1.52
CA ILE A 48 4.48 -19.54 -0.72
C ILE A 48 5.69 -18.74 -1.20
N ALA A 49 5.50 -17.49 -1.64
CA ALA A 49 6.64 -16.71 -2.11
C ALA A 49 7.54 -16.28 -0.94
N ILE A 50 6.98 -15.71 0.13
CA ILE A 50 7.74 -15.26 1.31
C ILE A 50 7.07 -15.70 2.62
N LYS A 51 7.89 -15.92 3.65
CA LYS A 51 7.41 -16.06 5.03
C LYS A 51 6.82 -14.75 5.53
N ASP A 52 5.77 -14.83 6.35
CA ASP A 52 5.24 -13.64 7.01
C ASP A 52 6.29 -13.06 7.98
N PRO A 53 6.65 -11.78 7.87
CA PRO A 53 7.56 -11.12 8.79
C PRO A 53 7.00 -10.95 10.21
N ASP A 54 5.69 -11.12 10.41
CA ASP A 54 5.03 -11.06 11.70
C ASP A 54 5.38 -12.30 12.54
N ASN A 55 6.04 -12.11 13.68
CA ASN A 55 6.44 -13.17 14.61
C ASN A 55 5.28 -14.05 15.11
N ARG A 56 4.04 -13.59 15.02
CA ARG A 56 2.83 -14.36 15.34
C ARG A 56 2.59 -15.47 14.31
N VAL A 57 3.02 -15.27 13.08
CA VAL A 57 2.86 -16.19 11.92
C VAL A 57 4.17 -16.90 11.61
N SER A 58 5.16 -16.18 11.21
CA SER A 58 6.53 -16.57 10.78
C SER A 58 6.91 -18.05 10.91
N GLY A 59 6.59 -18.85 9.90
CA GLY A 59 6.83 -20.29 9.84
C GLY A 59 5.73 -21.17 10.45
N LYS A 60 4.88 -20.65 11.32
CA LYS A 60 3.82 -21.44 11.99
C LYS A 60 2.68 -21.81 11.04
N GLY A 61 2.41 -20.97 10.04
CA GLY A 61 1.45 -21.26 8.98
C GLY A 61 1.96 -22.44 8.12
N ILE A 62 3.22 -22.38 7.73
CA ILE A 62 3.91 -23.44 6.98
C ILE A 62 3.86 -24.77 7.77
N ASP A 63 4.29 -24.73 9.03
CA ASP A 63 4.30 -25.92 9.90
C ASP A 63 2.90 -26.55 10.04
N ARG A 64 1.87 -25.70 10.13
CA ARG A 64 0.49 -26.18 10.26
C ARG A 64 -0.02 -26.87 8.99
N LEU A 65 0.32 -26.34 7.82
CA LEU A 65 -0.03 -26.94 6.52
C LEU A 65 0.70 -28.27 6.33
N GLN A 66 2.01 -28.32 6.62
CA GLN A 66 2.81 -29.54 6.52
C GLN A 66 2.32 -30.63 7.47
N LYS A 67 1.97 -30.32 8.72
CA LYS A 67 1.38 -31.24 9.69
C LYS A 67 0.03 -31.80 9.24
N ALA A 68 -0.70 -31.06 8.41
CA ALA A 68 -1.94 -31.54 7.79
C ALA A 68 -1.73 -32.38 6.51
N GLY A 69 -0.48 -32.64 6.14
CA GLY A 69 -0.13 -33.47 4.96
C GLY A 69 -0.07 -32.67 3.65
N ILE A 70 -0.13 -31.33 3.69
CA ILE A 70 -0.04 -30.49 2.51
C ILE A 70 1.43 -30.24 2.17
N GLU A 71 1.80 -30.47 0.91
CA GLU A 71 3.13 -30.14 0.41
C GLU A 71 3.32 -28.62 0.35
N VAL A 72 4.37 -28.09 0.97
CA VAL A 72 4.67 -26.65 0.97
C VAL A 72 6.00 -26.37 0.32
N VAL A 73 6.01 -25.50 -0.69
CA VAL A 73 7.23 -25.00 -1.37
C VAL A 73 7.36 -23.51 -1.11
N LEU A 74 8.48 -23.12 -0.53
CA LEU A 74 8.79 -21.71 -0.22
C LEU A 74 9.76 -21.12 -1.25
N GLY A 75 9.63 -19.82 -1.55
CA GLY A 75 10.58 -19.03 -2.31
C GLY A 75 10.22 -18.81 -3.78
N LEU A 76 9.15 -19.42 -4.28
CA LEU A 76 8.73 -19.19 -5.66
C LEU A 76 8.23 -17.75 -5.84
N GLY A 77 8.95 -16.95 -6.62
CA GLY A 77 8.61 -15.53 -6.85
C GLY A 77 8.98 -14.60 -5.68
N GLU A 78 9.86 -15.01 -4.77
CA GLU A 78 10.27 -14.30 -3.55
C GLU A 78 10.61 -12.83 -3.82
N LYS A 79 11.53 -12.53 -4.76
CA LYS A 79 11.97 -11.16 -5.06
C LYS A 79 10.82 -10.25 -5.50
N THR A 80 9.91 -10.75 -6.32
CA THR A 80 8.75 -9.98 -6.77
C THR A 80 7.79 -9.72 -5.61
N ALA A 81 7.51 -10.75 -4.82
CA ALA A 81 6.64 -10.63 -3.65
C ALA A 81 7.22 -9.68 -2.58
N GLU A 82 8.54 -9.66 -2.38
CA GLU A 82 9.19 -8.70 -1.48
C GLU A 82 8.97 -7.25 -1.92
N VAL A 83 9.05 -6.97 -3.22
CA VAL A 83 8.79 -5.63 -3.76
C VAL A 83 7.31 -5.24 -3.59
N ASP A 84 6.39 -6.15 -3.94
CA ASP A 84 4.94 -5.89 -3.85
C ASP A 84 4.47 -5.71 -2.41
N LEU A 85 5.13 -6.37 -1.46
CA LEU A 85 4.79 -6.36 -0.03
C LEU A 85 5.74 -5.48 0.82
N GLU A 86 6.59 -4.66 0.20
CA GLU A 86 7.62 -3.87 0.89
C GLU A 86 7.05 -3.04 2.06
N ALA A 87 5.90 -2.39 1.86
CA ALA A 87 5.24 -1.59 2.89
C ALA A 87 4.79 -2.45 4.09
N HIS A 88 4.21 -3.62 3.82
CA HIS A 88 3.81 -4.58 4.85
C HIS A 88 5.01 -5.13 5.62
N ILE A 89 6.05 -5.52 4.90
CA ILE A 89 7.30 -6.05 5.48
C ILE A 89 7.95 -5.01 6.38
N LYS A 90 8.06 -3.76 5.91
CA LYS A 90 8.62 -2.67 6.69
C LYS A 90 7.82 -2.43 7.98
N LEU A 91 6.52 -2.26 7.86
CA LEU A 91 5.65 -2.01 9.01
C LEU A 91 5.73 -3.15 10.04
N SER A 92 5.67 -4.41 9.59
CA SER A 92 5.73 -5.58 10.46
C SER A 92 7.07 -5.71 11.19
N ARG A 93 8.18 -5.37 10.53
CA ARG A 93 9.53 -5.46 11.12
C ARG A 93 9.88 -4.29 12.05
N THR A 94 9.42 -3.10 11.72
CA THR A 94 9.91 -1.87 12.37
C THR A 94 8.85 -1.10 13.15
N GLY A 95 7.56 -1.42 12.95
CA GLY A 95 6.45 -0.68 13.55
C GLY A 95 6.19 0.70 12.93
N VAL A 96 6.96 1.09 11.90
CA VAL A 96 6.78 2.38 11.20
C VAL A 96 6.43 2.15 9.73
N PRO A 97 5.64 3.05 9.11
CA PRO A 97 5.23 2.89 7.72
C PRO A 97 6.40 3.04 6.75
N LEU A 98 6.24 2.49 5.54
CA LEU A 98 7.10 2.82 4.41
C LEU A 98 6.82 4.26 3.98
N VAL A 99 7.86 5.08 3.89
CA VAL A 99 7.77 6.46 3.42
C VAL A 99 8.56 6.60 2.12
N THR A 100 7.85 6.98 1.05
CA THR A 100 8.45 7.24 -0.26
C THR A 100 8.47 8.75 -0.52
N ALA A 101 9.65 9.33 -0.69
CA ALA A 101 9.80 10.73 -1.07
C ALA A 101 9.67 10.86 -2.60
N LYS A 102 8.70 11.68 -3.07
CA LYS A 102 8.51 12.00 -4.49
C LYS A 102 8.71 13.49 -4.71
N PHE A 103 9.58 13.85 -5.61
CA PHE A 103 9.76 15.22 -6.06
C PHE A 103 9.92 15.26 -7.59
N ALA A 104 9.57 16.40 -8.20
CA ALA A 104 9.84 16.69 -9.59
C ALA A 104 10.97 17.72 -9.64
N ALA A 105 12.04 17.42 -10.38
CA ALA A 105 13.18 18.31 -10.50
C ALA A 105 13.74 18.29 -11.92
N SER A 106 14.37 19.39 -12.31
CA SER A 106 15.21 19.48 -13.52
C SER A 106 16.49 18.66 -13.35
N LEU A 107 17.26 18.50 -14.43
CA LEU A 107 18.52 17.75 -14.39
C LEU A 107 19.56 18.33 -13.41
N ASP A 108 19.51 19.64 -13.19
CA ASP A 108 20.35 20.35 -12.22
C ASP A 108 19.70 20.41 -10.81
N GLY A 109 18.63 19.64 -10.57
CA GLY A 109 18.03 19.47 -9.25
C GLY A 109 17.12 20.60 -8.80
N LYS A 110 16.66 21.49 -9.70
CA LYS A 110 15.77 22.60 -9.36
C LYS A 110 14.30 22.13 -9.40
N ILE A 111 13.52 22.53 -8.39
CA ILE A 111 12.09 22.23 -8.25
C ILE A 111 11.18 23.37 -8.75
N ALA A 112 11.76 24.54 -9.01
CA ALA A 112 11.08 25.71 -9.58
C ALA A 112 12.14 26.65 -10.19
N THR A 113 11.69 27.59 -11.03
CA THR A 113 12.50 28.73 -11.48
C THR A 113 12.76 29.70 -10.35
N SER A 114 13.64 30.72 -10.58
CA SER A 114 13.86 31.80 -9.63
C SER A 114 12.61 32.67 -9.38
N SER A 115 11.67 32.67 -10.32
CA SER A 115 10.35 33.33 -10.19
C SER A 115 9.28 32.47 -9.49
N GLY A 116 9.62 31.20 -9.14
CA GLY A 116 8.70 30.27 -8.48
C GLY A 116 7.84 29.45 -9.44
N ASP A 117 8.03 29.57 -10.77
CA ASP A 117 7.29 28.76 -11.72
C ASP A 117 7.80 27.31 -11.74
N SER A 118 6.89 26.34 -11.62
CA SER A 118 7.17 24.90 -11.57
C SER A 118 6.35 24.08 -12.59
N LYS A 119 5.57 24.72 -13.45
CA LYS A 119 4.64 24.04 -14.38
C LYS A 119 5.10 24.20 -15.84
N TRP A 120 5.58 23.13 -16.54
CA TRP A 120 5.73 21.76 -16.04
C TRP A 120 7.20 21.37 -16.16
N ILE A 121 7.79 20.81 -15.08
CA ILE A 121 9.18 20.36 -15.06
C ILE A 121 9.31 18.95 -15.67
N THR A 122 8.29 18.12 -15.48
CA THR A 122 8.29 16.71 -15.92
C THR A 122 7.24 16.45 -17.01
N SER A 123 7.46 15.38 -17.78
CA SER A 123 6.55 14.96 -18.86
C SER A 123 5.16 14.56 -18.34
N GLU A 124 4.23 14.40 -19.28
CA GLU A 124 2.88 13.93 -18.98
C GLU A 124 2.88 12.51 -18.41
N GLU A 125 3.70 11.62 -18.95
CA GLU A 125 3.88 10.25 -18.48
C GLU A 125 4.40 10.22 -17.05
N SER A 126 5.36 11.08 -16.71
CA SER A 126 5.89 11.19 -15.34
C SER A 126 4.80 11.68 -14.36
N ARG A 127 3.92 12.59 -14.81
CA ARG A 127 2.78 13.04 -14.00
C ARG A 127 1.72 11.95 -13.84
N ALA A 128 1.45 11.15 -14.89
CA ALA A 128 0.57 9.98 -14.82
C ALA A 128 1.14 8.94 -13.84
N ARG A 129 2.45 8.67 -13.88
CA ARG A 129 3.12 7.79 -12.91
C ARG A 129 2.98 8.31 -11.48
N ALA A 130 3.07 9.62 -11.26
CA ALA A 130 2.86 10.21 -9.93
C ALA A 130 1.43 10.03 -9.41
N HIS A 131 0.42 10.05 -10.29
CA HIS A 131 -0.96 9.72 -9.94
C HIS A 131 -1.14 8.23 -9.61
N PHE A 132 -0.44 7.34 -10.31
CA PHE A 132 -0.45 5.92 -10.02
C PHE A 132 0.21 5.62 -8.66
N MET A 133 1.40 6.18 -8.38
CA MET A 133 2.04 6.08 -7.06
C MET A 133 1.10 6.55 -5.93
N ARG A 134 0.37 7.64 -6.17
CA ARG A 134 -0.62 8.15 -5.20
C ARG A 134 -1.80 7.19 -5.00
N PHE A 135 -2.21 6.48 -6.05
CA PHE A 135 -3.26 5.45 -5.96
C PHE A 135 -2.83 4.26 -5.11
N GLU A 136 -1.55 3.89 -5.15
CA GLU A 136 -0.98 2.77 -4.40
C GLU A 136 -0.74 3.09 -2.91
N THR A 137 -0.71 4.37 -2.51
CA THR A 137 -0.43 4.79 -1.13
C THR A 137 -1.69 4.90 -0.27
N ASP A 138 -1.57 4.67 1.03
CA ASP A 138 -2.64 4.90 2.01
C ASP A 138 -2.75 6.39 2.39
N ALA A 139 -1.63 7.13 2.34
CA ALA A 139 -1.59 8.55 2.65
C ALA A 139 -0.63 9.31 1.73
N ILE A 140 -0.95 10.58 1.47
CA ILE A 140 -0.05 11.55 0.83
C ILE A 140 0.20 12.70 1.78
N MET A 141 1.47 13.04 1.99
CA MET A 141 1.86 14.09 2.92
C MET A 141 2.59 15.23 2.20
N VAL A 142 2.24 16.46 2.54
CA VAL A 142 2.89 17.70 2.05
C VAL A 142 3.09 18.69 3.19
N GLY A 143 4.06 19.58 3.04
CA GLY A 143 4.19 20.75 3.90
C GLY A 143 3.18 21.84 3.53
N VAL A 144 2.80 22.70 4.49
CA VAL A 144 1.87 23.80 4.28
C VAL A 144 2.34 24.78 3.20
N ASN A 145 3.63 24.99 3.04
CA ASN A 145 4.15 25.85 1.97
C ASN A 145 3.78 25.34 0.57
N THR A 146 3.73 24.02 0.37
CA THR A 146 3.23 23.44 -0.89
C THR A 146 1.75 23.73 -1.09
N VAL A 147 0.95 23.70 -0.02
CA VAL A 147 -0.47 24.05 -0.11
C VAL A 147 -0.66 25.53 -0.47
N ILE A 148 0.10 26.42 0.16
CA ILE A 148 0.05 27.86 -0.10
C ILE A 148 0.49 28.22 -1.53
N ALA A 149 1.56 27.56 -2.03
CA ALA A 149 2.12 27.87 -3.34
C ALA A 149 1.32 27.26 -4.50
N ASP A 150 0.85 26.03 -4.36
CA ASP A 150 0.32 25.23 -5.48
C ASP A 150 -1.20 25.04 -5.42
N ASP A 151 -1.83 25.29 -4.27
CA ASP A 151 -3.23 24.95 -3.96
C ASP A 151 -3.65 23.56 -4.48
N PRO A 152 -2.92 22.48 -4.08
CA PRO A 152 -3.07 21.19 -4.68
C PRO A 152 -4.32 20.48 -4.14
N ARG A 153 -5.01 19.75 -5.01
CA ARG A 153 -6.14 18.88 -4.59
C ARG A 153 -5.70 17.60 -3.92
N LEU A 154 -4.48 17.13 -4.19
CA LEU A 154 -3.90 15.86 -3.72
C LEU A 154 -4.76 14.62 -4.02
N THR A 155 -5.59 14.69 -5.05
CA THR A 155 -6.47 13.59 -5.48
C THR A 155 -5.78 12.64 -6.45
N VAL A 156 -6.23 11.38 -6.46
CA VAL A 156 -5.90 10.40 -7.49
C VAL A 156 -6.78 10.65 -8.72
N ARG A 157 -6.16 10.77 -9.88
CA ARG A 157 -6.82 10.83 -11.18
C ARG A 157 -6.07 9.89 -12.11
N LEU A 158 -6.73 8.80 -12.53
CA LEU A 158 -6.23 7.86 -13.51
C LEU A 158 -6.96 8.10 -14.81
N ASP A 159 -6.22 8.17 -15.93
CA ASP A 159 -6.76 8.51 -17.25
C ASP A 159 -7.61 9.80 -17.25
N GLY A 160 -7.16 10.80 -16.49
CA GLY A 160 -7.87 12.07 -16.31
C GLY A 160 -9.14 12.00 -15.45
N LYS A 161 -9.59 10.82 -15.06
CA LYS A 161 -10.80 10.61 -14.24
C LYS A 161 -10.43 10.48 -12.75
N LYS A 162 -11.28 11.06 -11.90
CA LYS A 162 -11.14 10.93 -10.45
C LYS A 162 -11.44 9.49 -10.03
N ASN A 163 -10.52 8.89 -9.27
CA ASN A 163 -10.71 7.56 -8.71
C ASN A 163 -11.55 7.62 -7.43
N GLU A 164 -12.33 6.57 -7.15
CA GLU A 164 -13.11 6.47 -5.91
C GLU A 164 -12.23 6.29 -4.67
N ARG A 165 -11.16 5.49 -4.79
CA ARG A 165 -10.16 5.35 -3.75
C ARG A 165 -9.28 6.61 -3.73
N GLN A 166 -9.28 7.30 -2.60
CA GLN A 166 -8.45 8.47 -2.35
C GLN A 166 -7.58 8.22 -1.10
N PRO A 167 -6.29 8.55 -1.12
CA PRO A 167 -5.44 8.46 0.07
C PRO A 167 -5.84 9.49 1.12
N LEU A 168 -5.49 9.21 2.38
CA LEU A 168 -5.53 10.23 3.42
C LEU A 168 -4.58 11.37 3.04
N ARG A 169 -5.06 12.61 3.05
CA ARG A 169 -4.22 13.79 2.86
C ARG A 169 -3.68 14.24 4.20
N ILE A 170 -2.37 14.45 4.28
CA ILE A 170 -1.71 14.92 5.50
C ILE A 170 -0.99 16.22 5.15
N VAL A 171 -1.26 17.28 5.91
CA VAL A 171 -0.56 18.56 5.80
C VAL A 171 0.22 18.82 7.08
N ILE A 172 1.52 19.05 6.95
CA ILE A 172 2.36 19.47 8.06
C ILE A 172 2.31 21.00 8.14
N ASP A 173 1.64 21.49 9.16
CA ASP A 173 1.41 22.94 9.37
C ASP A 173 1.57 23.30 10.85
N SER A 174 2.81 23.44 11.29
CA SER A 174 3.14 23.71 12.69
C SER A 174 2.56 25.02 13.24
N SER A 175 2.18 25.96 12.38
CA SER A 175 1.76 27.32 12.78
C SER A 175 0.35 27.74 12.31
N GLY A 176 -0.44 26.79 11.78
CA GLY A 176 -1.84 27.05 11.40
C GLY A 176 -1.99 28.04 10.22
N ARG A 177 -1.12 27.94 9.21
CA ARG A 177 -1.11 28.85 8.04
C ARG A 177 -1.92 28.37 6.85
N ILE A 178 -2.49 27.17 6.92
CA ILE A 178 -3.24 26.60 5.81
C ILE A 178 -4.46 27.48 5.48
N PRO A 179 -4.65 27.91 4.21
CA PRO A 179 -5.81 28.70 3.87
C PRO A 179 -7.12 27.91 3.98
N GLU A 180 -8.13 28.45 4.63
CA GLU A 180 -9.44 27.80 4.83
C GLU A 180 -10.12 27.38 3.53
N LYS A 181 -9.87 28.12 2.43
CA LYS A 181 -10.46 27.87 1.10
C LYS A 181 -9.59 27.00 0.20
N SER A 182 -8.55 26.34 0.74
CA SER A 182 -7.68 25.48 -0.05
C SER A 182 -8.45 24.39 -0.79
N ALA A 183 -8.08 24.13 -2.04
CA ALA A 183 -8.73 23.17 -2.92
C ALA A 183 -8.82 21.76 -2.32
N LEU A 184 -7.89 21.39 -1.46
CA LEU A 184 -7.90 20.11 -0.76
C LEU A 184 -9.11 19.92 0.17
N PHE A 185 -9.72 21.00 0.71
CA PHE A 185 -10.93 20.91 1.55
C PHE A 185 -12.21 20.79 0.73
N LEU A 186 -12.18 21.18 -0.54
CA LEU A 186 -13.32 21.07 -1.45
C LEU A 186 -13.48 19.66 -2.03
N GLU A 187 -12.47 18.81 -1.86
CA GLU A 187 -12.45 17.46 -2.39
C GLU A 187 -12.92 16.41 -1.38
N LYS A 188 -13.69 15.42 -1.85
CA LYS A 188 -14.08 14.27 -1.03
C LYS A 188 -12.82 13.54 -0.51
N GLY A 189 -12.88 13.04 0.71
CA GLY A 189 -11.82 12.29 1.38
C GLY A 189 -11.32 13.02 2.64
N ALA A 190 -10.66 12.27 3.51
CA ALA A 190 -10.16 12.78 4.78
C ALA A 190 -8.91 13.64 4.58
N THR A 191 -8.80 14.71 5.37
CA THR A 191 -7.60 15.54 5.49
C THR A 191 -7.23 15.63 6.95
N PHE A 192 -5.96 15.35 7.26
CA PHE A 192 -5.38 15.49 8.59
C PHE A 192 -4.35 16.62 8.57
N ILE A 193 -4.43 17.54 9.51
CA ILE A 193 -3.48 18.63 9.68
C ILE A 193 -2.68 18.36 10.94
N ALA A 194 -1.37 18.17 10.78
CA ALA A 194 -0.44 18.02 11.90
C ALA A 194 0.06 19.40 12.31
N SER A 195 -0.37 19.88 13.47
CA SER A 195 0.00 21.18 14.03
C SER A 195 0.54 21.04 15.44
N THR A 196 1.42 21.95 15.85
CA THR A 196 1.85 22.12 17.24
C THR A 196 0.97 23.11 18.00
N GLN A 197 0.08 23.81 17.32
CA GLN A 197 -0.91 24.72 17.88
C GLN A 197 -2.30 24.08 17.80
N GLY A 198 -3.13 24.25 18.83
CA GLY A 198 -4.54 23.87 18.75
C GLY A 198 -5.26 24.72 17.69
N PHE A 199 -6.15 24.12 16.92
CA PHE A 199 -7.08 24.79 16.03
C PHE A 199 -8.35 25.14 16.78
#